data_a1c5dff43f1b9a8e1056f98a8df43dfa
#
_entry.id   a1c5dff43f1b9a8e1056f98a8df43dfa
#
_cell.length_a   1.000
_cell.length_b   1.000
_cell.length_c   1.000
_cell.angle_alpha   90.00
_cell.angle_beta   90.00
_cell.angle_gamma   90.00
#
_symmetry.space_group_name_H-M   'P 1'
#
loop_
_entity.id
_entity.type
_entity.pdbx_description
1 polymer ?
#
loop_
_entity_poly.entity_id
_entity_poly.type
_entity_poly.pdbx_seq_one_letter_code
_entity_poly.pdbx_strand_id
1 'polypeptide(L)'
;MNTITVKSIIDTSKSYQYVDDGNPKRGGVKDVYFSPDRRYVVAFFRDPLDFNQKERIKRIVSLYLENIKKGNAPDYFLNEIFRWPYDAVEKDGKTGVIVPIYDRKFFFAKGRVADDGLKGEEKKGKWFTTPSFRDPQYPLCLAPSELGDWLSYFQIAINICRGIKKMHQMGLAHSDLSYNNILIDPVTKSANIIDLDGLVVPGMFPPEVIGTADFIAPEVLSTKHLDIKDPKRALPNQKTDLHALAVLIYMYLLRRHPLKGSKVWDLDAEKDELLAMGEKALFIEHPTDATNRVKPDQLRKWDAFWGDPAKLPYTITGPYLTELFNRAFIDGLHNPMLRPIANEWETALLKTVDLIQPCSNPSCTQKW
;
A
#
# COMPACT_ATOMS: atom_id res chain seq x y z
N MET A 1 -15.22 -31.07 6.97
CA MET A 1 -15.26 -29.84 6.16
C MET A 1 -16.59 -29.73 5.48
N ASN A 2 -17.37 -28.72 5.76
CA ASN A 2 -18.69 -28.54 5.15
C ASN A 2 -18.57 -27.54 4.00
N THR A 3 -19.07 -27.91 2.82
CA THR A 3 -19.20 -26.95 1.72
C THR A 3 -20.53 -26.23 1.87
N ILE A 4 -20.45 -24.88 1.95
CA ILE A 4 -21.61 -24.02 2.13
C ILE A 4 -21.84 -23.25 0.84
N THR A 5 -23.11 -23.14 0.42
CA THR A 5 -23.51 -22.35 -0.74
C THR A 5 -24.18 -21.07 -0.29
N VAL A 6 -23.77 -19.94 -0.89
CA VAL A 6 -24.35 -18.60 -0.68
C VAL A 6 -24.76 -17.98 -2.01
N LYS A 7 -25.83 -17.17 -1.99
CA LYS A 7 -26.34 -16.49 -3.19
C LYS A 7 -25.74 -15.09 -3.30
N SER A 8 -25.53 -14.66 -4.53
CA SER A 8 -25.20 -13.26 -4.82
C SER A 8 -26.37 -12.34 -4.44
N ILE A 9 -26.00 -11.16 -3.88
CA ILE A 9 -26.96 -10.06 -3.64
C ILE A 9 -27.05 -9.08 -4.82
N ILE A 10 -26.21 -9.27 -5.84
CA ILE A 10 -26.19 -8.48 -7.08
C ILE A 10 -27.01 -9.19 -8.17
N ASP A 11 -26.78 -10.49 -8.34
CA ASP A 11 -27.44 -11.33 -9.33
C ASP A 11 -27.91 -12.64 -8.66
N THR A 12 -29.17 -12.70 -8.29
CA THR A 12 -29.74 -13.82 -7.54
C THR A 12 -29.70 -15.17 -8.28
N SER A 13 -29.38 -15.17 -9.58
CA SER A 13 -29.16 -16.40 -10.36
C SER A 13 -27.79 -17.02 -10.07
N LYS A 14 -26.84 -16.26 -9.50
CA LYS A 14 -25.50 -16.74 -9.18
C LYS A 14 -25.40 -17.24 -7.75
N SER A 15 -24.58 -18.26 -7.56
CA SER A 15 -24.23 -18.78 -6.25
C SER A 15 -22.76 -19.12 -6.17
N TYR A 16 -22.22 -19.04 -4.96
CA TYR A 16 -20.82 -19.31 -4.64
C TYR A 16 -20.71 -20.34 -3.55
N GLN A 17 -19.66 -21.13 -3.59
CA GLN A 17 -19.38 -22.14 -2.58
C GLN A 17 -18.12 -21.82 -1.81
N TYR A 18 -18.10 -22.09 -0.53
CA TYR A 18 -16.91 -22.03 0.28
C TYR A 18 -16.83 -23.18 1.27
N VAL A 19 -15.62 -23.50 1.71
CA VAL A 19 -15.33 -24.54 2.69
C VAL A 19 -15.32 -23.93 4.08
N ASP A 20 -16.16 -24.44 4.97
CA ASP A 20 -16.15 -24.09 6.38
C ASP A 20 -15.60 -25.28 7.17
N ASP A 21 -14.39 -25.12 7.69
CA ASP A 21 -13.70 -26.06 8.56
C ASP A 21 -13.67 -25.59 10.03
N GLY A 22 -14.43 -24.53 10.35
CA GLY A 22 -14.47 -23.91 11.67
C GLY A 22 -13.26 -23.02 11.98
N ASN A 23 -12.31 -22.85 11.03
CA ASN A 23 -11.09 -22.06 11.24
C ASN A 23 -10.82 -21.12 10.05
N PRO A 24 -11.61 -20.05 9.87
CA PRO A 24 -11.40 -19.09 8.80
C PRO A 24 -10.05 -18.38 8.96
N LYS A 25 -9.42 -18.02 7.83
CA LYS A 25 -8.28 -17.12 7.86
C LYS A 25 -8.77 -15.71 8.28
N ARG A 26 -8.30 -15.23 9.43
CA ARG A 26 -8.74 -13.94 9.97
C ARG A 26 -7.96 -12.78 9.37
N GLY A 27 -8.66 -11.87 8.72
CA GLY A 27 -8.19 -10.53 8.35
C GLY A 27 -8.47 -9.50 9.44
N GLY A 28 -8.20 -8.23 9.17
CA GLY A 28 -8.49 -7.11 10.09
C GLY A 28 -9.94 -7.10 10.55
N VAL A 29 -10.89 -7.01 9.62
CA VAL A 29 -12.33 -6.89 9.87
C VAL A 29 -13.16 -8.04 9.27
N LYS A 30 -12.52 -8.98 8.56
CA LYS A 30 -13.19 -10.03 7.79
C LYS A 30 -12.68 -11.42 8.17
N ASP A 31 -13.58 -12.40 8.10
CA ASP A 31 -13.28 -13.82 8.14
C ASP A 31 -13.28 -14.36 6.70
N VAL A 32 -12.19 -15.00 6.28
CA VAL A 32 -11.93 -15.38 4.89
C VAL A 32 -12.00 -16.90 4.74
N TYR A 33 -12.85 -17.34 3.84
CA TYR A 33 -13.08 -18.74 3.51
C TYR A 33 -12.71 -19.00 2.05
N PHE A 34 -12.08 -20.13 1.79
CA PHE A 34 -11.67 -20.50 0.43
C PHE A 34 -12.78 -21.25 -0.31
N SER A 35 -12.90 -21.00 -1.62
CA SER A 35 -13.70 -21.85 -2.50
C SER A 35 -13.12 -23.26 -2.57
N PRO A 36 -13.95 -24.31 -2.81
CA PRO A 36 -13.47 -25.70 -2.94
C PRO A 36 -12.39 -25.86 -4.02
N ASP A 37 -12.51 -25.13 -5.12
CA ASP A 37 -11.56 -25.14 -6.25
C ASP A 37 -10.40 -24.16 -6.12
N ARG A 38 -10.32 -23.42 -5.01
CA ARG A 38 -9.27 -22.44 -4.74
C ARG A 38 -9.13 -21.33 -5.79
N ARG A 39 -10.22 -20.94 -6.47
CA ARG A 39 -10.20 -19.83 -7.44
C ARG A 39 -10.54 -18.49 -6.80
N TYR A 40 -11.32 -18.48 -5.74
CA TYR A 40 -11.74 -17.28 -5.03
C TYR A 40 -11.83 -17.51 -3.53
N VAL A 41 -12.00 -16.45 -2.82
CA VAL A 41 -12.36 -16.44 -1.40
C VAL A 41 -13.70 -15.74 -1.19
N VAL A 42 -14.44 -16.17 -0.17
CA VAL A 42 -15.57 -15.44 0.39
C VAL A 42 -15.10 -14.79 1.67
N ALA A 43 -15.07 -13.47 1.69
CA ALA A 43 -14.61 -12.69 2.83
C ALA A 43 -15.80 -12.02 3.50
N PHE A 44 -16.28 -12.57 4.62
CA PHE A 44 -17.41 -12.04 5.39
C PHE A 44 -16.94 -10.98 6.38
N PHE A 45 -17.61 -9.84 6.41
CA PHE A 45 -17.45 -8.87 7.49
C PHE A 45 -17.91 -9.47 8.80
N ARG A 46 -17.11 -9.29 9.88
CA ARG A 46 -17.48 -9.81 11.20
C ARG A 46 -18.67 -9.07 11.79
N ASP A 47 -18.67 -7.74 11.62
CA ASP A 47 -19.76 -6.90 12.08
C ASP A 47 -20.80 -6.69 10.96
N PRO A 48 -22.10 -6.59 11.30
CA PRO A 48 -23.13 -6.24 10.34
C PRO A 48 -22.87 -4.87 9.70
N LEU A 49 -22.96 -4.80 8.37
CA LEU A 49 -22.80 -3.55 7.65
C LEU A 49 -24.10 -2.72 7.65
N ASP A 50 -23.97 -1.42 7.75
CA ASP A 50 -25.08 -0.50 7.57
C ASP A 50 -25.52 -0.38 6.10
N PHE A 51 -26.57 0.41 5.85
CA PHE A 51 -27.09 0.59 4.49
C PHE A 51 -26.07 1.23 3.54
N ASN A 52 -25.35 2.26 3.99
CA ASN A 52 -24.37 2.95 3.15
C ASN A 52 -23.16 2.07 2.80
N GLN A 53 -22.71 1.28 3.76
CA GLN A 53 -21.62 0.32 3.58
C GLN A 53 -22.01 -0.76 2.56
N LYS A 54 -23.22 -1.31 2.67
CA LYS A 54 -23.74 -2.29 1.69
C LYS A 54 -23.88 -1.69 0.29
N GLU A 55 -24.39 -0.48 0.17
CA GLU A 55 -24.53 0.22 -1.12
C GLU A 55 -23.16 0.53 -1.74
N ARG A 56 -22.16 0.91 -0.95
CA ARG A 56 -20.78 1.07 -1.41
C ARG A 56 -20.25 -0.23 -2.02
N ILE A 57 -20.36 -1.35 -1.30
CA ILE A 57 -19.91 -2.66 -1.78
C ILE A 57 -20.62 -3.02 -3.09
N LYS A 58 -21.96 -2.87 -3.16
CA LYS A 58 -22.71 -3.13 -4.39
C LYS A 58 -22.18 -2.35 -5.57
N ARG A 59 -21.88 -1.06 -5.40
CA ARG A 59 -21.31 -0.22 -6.48
C ARG A 59 -19.91 -0.66 -6.87
N ILE A 60 -19.07 -1.04 -5.91
CA ILE A 60 -17.71 -1.52 -6.18
C ILE A 60 -17.75 -2.78 -7.05
N VAL A 61 -18.57 -3.76 -6.69
CA VAL A 61 -18.64 -5.05 -7.41
C VAL A 61 -19.50 -5.01 -8.69
N SER A 62 -20.21 -3.90 -8.96
CA SER A 62 -21.02 -3.73 -10.17
C SER A 62 -20.53 -2.56 -11.01
N LEU A 63 -20.96 -1.33 -10.74
CA LEU A 63 -20.68 -0.13 -11.54
C LEU A 63 -19.19 0.08 -11.79
N TYR A 64 -18.37 0.07 -10.73
CA TYR A 64 -16.95 0.34 -10.87
C TYR A 64 -16.19 -0.81 -11.53
N LEU A 65 -16.57 -2.05 -11.24
CA LEU A 65 -16.05 -3.22 -11.95
C LEU A 65 -16.36 -3.15 -13.47
N GLU A 66 -17.60 -2.82 -13.82
CA GLU A 66 -17.97 -2.66 -15.22
C GLU A 66 -17.24 -1.49 -15.91
N ASN A 67 -16.95 -0.40 -15.20
CA ASN A 67 -16.11 0.69 -15.72
C ASN A 67 -14.67 0.25 -16.03
N ILE A 68 -14.11 -0.68 -15.23
CA ILE A 68 -12.81 -1.27 -15.53
C ILE A 68 -12.90 -2.18 -16.75
N LYS A 69 -13.91 -3.05 -16.82
CA LYS A 69 -14.13 -4.00 -17.93
C LYS A 69 -14.34 -3.32 -19.27
N LYS A 70 -15.05 -2.20 -19.28
CA LYS A 70 -15.31 -1.39 -20.49
C LYS A 70 -14.16 -0.44 -20.86
N GLY A 71 -13.18 -0.30 -19.99
CA GLY A 71 -12.03 0.59 -20.18
C GLY A 71 -10.93 -0.04 -21.04
N ASN A 72 -9.83 0.71 -21.21
CA ASN A 72 -8.63 0.21 -21.85
C ASN A 72 -7.91 -0.80 -20.96
N ALA A 73 -7.44 -1.91 -21.56
CA ALA A 73 -6.66 -2.97 -20.94
C ALA A 73 -7.30 -3.55 -19.65
N PRO A 74 -8.56 -4.02 -19.70
CA PRO A 74 -9.26 -4.53 -18.51
C PRO A 74 -8.54 -5.71 -17.86
N ASP A 75 -8.00 -6.64 -18.67
CA ASP A 75 -7.29 -7.82 -18.16
C ASP A 75 -6.01 -7.44 -17.40
N TYR A 76 -5.27 -6.43 -17.87
CA TYR A 76 -4.12 -5.91 -17.14
C TYR A 76 -4.51 -5.38 -15.76
N PHE A 77 -5.56 -4.56 -15.67
CA PHE A 77 -5.99 -4.01 -14.39
C PHE A 77 -6.57 -5.06 -13.47
N LEU A 78 -7.44 -5.95 -13.94
CA LEU A 78 -8.14 -6.93 -13.11
C LEU A 78 -7.27 -8.13 -12.72
N ASN A 79 -6.31 -8.54 -13.56
CA ASN A 79 -5.50 -9.70 -13.29
C ASN A 79 -4.12 -9.35 -12.71
N GLU A 80 -3.49 -8.23 -13.14
CA GLU A 80 -2.12 -7.89 -12.75
C GLU A 80 -2.04 -6.81 -11.66
N ILE A 81 -2.97 -5.82 -11.66
CA ILE A 81 -2.86 -4.64 -10.78
C ILE A 81 -3.78 -4.74 -9.57
N PHE A 82 -5.02 -5.20 -9.76
CA PHE A 82 -6.02 -5.23 -8.70
C PHE A 82 -6.42 -6.65 -8.31
N ARG A 83 -6.75 -6.84 -7.04
CA ARG A 83 -7.61 -7.94 -6.60
C ARG A 83 -9.01 -7.39 -6.34
N TRP A 84 -9.68 -7.06 -7.43
CA TRP A 84 -10.98 -6.42 -7.40
C TRP A 84 -12.07 -7.41 -6.98
N PRO A 85 -12.89 -7.09 -5.96
CA PRO A 85 -14.04 -7.92 -5.61
C PRO A 85 -15.06 -7.90 -6.77
N TYR A 86 -15.54 -9.08 -7.17
CA TYR A 86 -16.37 -9.16 -8.37
C TYR A 86 -17.82 -9.56 -8.09
N ASP A 87 -18.16 -9.86 -6.83
CA ASP A 87 -19.54 -10.07 -6.40
C ASP A 87 -19.65 -9.84 -4.88
N ALA A 88 -20.88 -9.78 -4.38
CA ALA A 88 -21.19 -9.70 -2.96
C ALA A 88 -22.28 -10.71 -2.60
N VAL A 89 -22.21 -11.25 -1.38
CA VAL A 89 -23.12 -12.28 -0.84
C VAL A 89 -23.59 -11.90 0.54
N GLU A 90 -24.69 -12.52 0.98
CA GLU A 90 -25.15 -12.36 2.37
C GLU A 90 -25.48 -13.74 2.96
N LYS A 91 -25.09 -13.95 4.22
CA LYS A 91 -25.41 -15.15 4.99
C LYS A 91 -25.53 -14.80 6.47
N ASP A 92 -26.62 -15.24 7.08
CA ASP A 92 -26.89 -15.06 8.54
C ASP A 92 -26.73 -13.60 8.99
N GLY A 93 -27.19 -12.63 8.16
CA GLY A 93 -27.11 -11.21 8.41
C GLY A 93 -25.72 -10.59 8.16
N LYS A 94 -24.71 -11.39 7.80
CA LYS A 94 -23.36 -10.92 7.47
C LYS A 94 -23.20 -10.77 5.95
N THR A 95 -22.71 -9.60 5.55
CA THR A 95 -22.32 -9.34 4.16
C THR A 95 -20.91 -9.89 3.90
N GLY A 96 -20.70 -10.49 2.74
CA GLY A 96 -19.39 -10.93 2.28
C GLY A 96 -19.10 -10.47 0.86
N VAL A 97 -17.83 -10.40 0.50
CA VAL A 97 -17.38 -10.13 -0.87
C VAL A 97 -16.68 -11.34 -1.46
N ILE A 98 -16.84 -11.51 -2.78
CA ILE A 98 -16.15 -12.54 -3.55
C ILE A 98 -14.93 -11.92 -4.20
N VAL A 99 -13.75 -12.41 -3.83
CA VAL A 99 -12.46 -11.84 -4.30
C VAL A 99 -11.65 -12.96 -4.95
N PRO A 100 -11.00 -12.72 -6.11
CA PRO A 100 -10.06 -13.69 -6.69
C PRO A 100 -8.94 -14.03 -5.70
N ILE A 101 -8.53 -15.29 -5.66
CA ILE A 101 -7.37 -15.69 -4.83
C ILE A 101 -6.10 -15.02 -5.33
N TYR A 102 -5.17 -14.74 -4.43
CA TYR A 102 -3.87 -14.16 -4.80
C TYR A 102 -3.01 -15.18 -5.55
N ASP A 103 -2.24 -14.69 -6.55
CA ASP A 103 -1.33 -15.54 -7.31
C ASP A 103 -0.19 -16.05 -6.42
N ARG A 104 0.30 -17.26 -6.71
CA ARG A 104 1.37 -17.91 -5.93
C ARG A 104 2.65 -17.05 -5.82
N LYS A 105 2.94 -16.20 -6.82
CA LYS A 105 4.10 -15.28 -6.81
C LYS A 105 4.08 -14.31 -5.63
N PHE A 106 2.89 -13.98 -5.09
CA PHE A 106 2.71 -13.09 -3.95
C PHE A 106 2.80 -13.81 -2.59
N PHE A 107 3.23 -15.04 -2.56
CA PHE A 107 3.54 -15.78 -1.33
C PHE A 107 5.01 -16.13 -1.29
N PHE A 108 5.63 -16.07 -0.12
CA PHE A 108 7.02 -16.45 0.04
C PHE A 108 7.22 -17.93 -0.31
N ALA A 109 8.16 -18.21 -1.22
CA ALA A 109 8.55 -19.57 -1.57
C ALA A 109 9.48 -20.15 -0.49
N LYS A 110 10.44 -19.35 -0.01
CA LYS A 110 11.32 -19.65 1.11
C LYS A 110 11.09 -18.71 2.29
N GLY A 111 11.13 -17.38 2.05
CA GLY A 111 10.98 -16.34 3.03
C GLY A 111 12.32 -15.94 3.65
N ARG A 112 12.71 -16.49 4.79
CA ARG A 112 13.93 -16.11 5.49
C ARG A 112 15.14 -16.96 5.10
N VAL A 113 16.34 -16.45 5.36
CA VAL A 113 17.59 -17.21 5.21
C VAL A 113 17.67 -18.32 6.26
N ALA A 114 17.34 -18.00 7.51
CA ALA A 114 17.57 -18.87 8.65
C ALA A 114 16.51 -19.97 8.83
N ASP A 115 15.26 -19.70 8.42
CA ASP A 115 14.13 -20.60 8.67
C ASP A 115 13.02 -20.47 7.61
N ASP A 116 12.04 -21.34 7.68
CA ASP A 116 10.85 -21.34 6.82
C ASP A 116 9.67 -20.53 7.43
N GLY A 117 9.91 -19.71 8.45
CA GLY A 117 8.87 -19.03 9.22
C GLY A 117 7.98 -18.07 8.43
N LEU A 118 8.37 -17.67 7.21
CA LEU A 118 7.55 -16.87 6.30
C LEU A 118 7.07 -17.65 5.08
N LYS A 119 7.43 -18.91 4.93
CA LYS A 119 7.01 -19.72 3.79
C LYS A 119 5.49 -19.82 3.71
N GLY A 120 4.93 -19.45 2.57
CA GLY A 120 3.48 -19.42 2.38
C GLY A 120 2.78 -18.18 2.93
N GLU A 121 3.50 -17.26 3.60
CA GLU A 121 2.96 -15.96 4.00
C GLU A 121 2.92 -14.97 2.82
N GLU A 122 2.02 -14.00 2.90
CA GLU A 122 1.83 -12.97 1.88
C GLU A 122 3.03 -12.02 1.79
N LYS A 123 3.52 -11.78 0.58
CA LYS A 123 4.56 -10.79 0.28
C LYS A 123 4.01 -9.36 0.32
N LYS A 124 3.52 -8.93 1.50
CA LYS A 124 3.12 -7.54 1.71
C LYS A 124 4.31 -6.60 1.56
N GLY A 125 4.06 -5.41 1.04
CA GLY A 125 5.10 -4.41 0.77
C GLY A 125 5.99 -4.10 1.97
N LYS A 126 5.47 -4.18 3.20
CA LYS A 126 6.22 -3.93 4.43
C LYS A 126 7.52 -4.74 4.57
N TRP A 127 7.55 -5.95 4.05
CA TRP A 127 8.75 -6.82 4.10
C TRP A 127 9.91 -6.29 3.27
N PHE A 128 9.64 -5.36 2.35
CA PHE A 128 10.61 -4.89 1.37
C PHE A 128 11.00 -3.42 1.55
N THR A 129 10.41 -2.73 2.52
CA THR A 129 10.69 -1.32 2.83
C THR A 129 11.68 -1.13 3.97
N THR A 130 12.04 -2.19 4.68
CA THR A 130 12.93 -2.15 5.85
C THR A 130 14.31 -2.68 5.49
N PRO A 131 15.39 -1.91 5.71
CA PRO A 131 16.75 -2.29 5.34
C PRO A 131 17.23 -3.58 6.00
N SER A 132 16.96 -3.75 7.29
CA SER A 132 17.44 -4.89 8.08
C SER A 132 17.03 -6.25 7.50
N PHE A 133 15.89 -6.35 6.82
CA PHE A 133 15.49 -7.61 6.16
C PHE A 133 16.39 -8.02 4.99
N ARG A 134 17.37 -7.18 4.61
CA ARG A 134 18.36 -7.45 3.55
C ARG A 134 19.77 -7.68 4.09
N ASP A 135 19.99 -7.44 5.39
CA ASP A 135 21.28 -7.65 6.02
C ASP A 135 21.43 -9.12 6.41
N PRO A 136 22.43 -9.86 5.86
CA PRO A 136 22.65 -11.27 6.19
C PRO A 136 22.88 -11.57 7.67
N GLN A 137 23.30 -10.56 8.45
CA GLN A 137 23.52 -10.70 9.89
C GLN A 137 22.23 -10.47 10.70
N TYR A 138 21.16 -10.01 10.06
CA TYR A 138 19.87 -9.81 10.74
C TYR A 138 19.13 -11.15 10.88
N PRO A 139 18.66 -11.53 12.08
CA PRO A 139 18.02 -12.84 12.29
C PRO A 139 16.80 -13.11 11.40
N LEU A 140 16.10 -12.05 10.98
CA LEU A 140 14.91 -12.14 10.12
C LEU A 140 15.22 -11.77 8.67
N CYS A 141 16.47 -11.87 8.22
CA CYS A 141 16.88 -11.57 6.85
C CYS A 141 16.11 -12.42 5.84
N LEU A 142 15.57 -11.77 4.82
CA LEU A 142 14.86 -12.45 3.72
C LEU A 142 15.87 -13.17 2.80
N ALA A 143 15.44 -14.29 2.25
CA ALA A 143 16.25 -15.02 1.29
C ALA A 143 16.52 -14.14 0.04
N PRO A 144 17.75 -14.10 -0.49
CA PRO A 144 18.09 -13.31 -1.68
C PRO A 144 17.20 -13.59 -2.89
N SER A 145 16.72 -14.84 -3.03
CA SER A 145 15.77 -15.25 -4.07
C SER A 145 14.40 -14.56 -3.99
N GLU A 146 14.08 -13.89 -2.89
CA GLU A 146 12.80 -13.18 -2.69
C GLU A 146 12.92 -11.66 -2.90
N LEU A 147 14.14 -11.13 -2.99
CA LEU A 147 14.39 -9.69 -2.85
C LEU A 147 14.37 -8.90 -4.16
N GLY A 148 14.64 -9.55 -5.32
CA GLY A 148 14.88 -8.83 -6.57
C GLY A 148 16.06 -7.85 -6.48
N ASP A 149 16.22 -7.02 -7.48
CA ASP A 149 17.22 -5.96 -7.55
C ASP A 149 16.58 -4.56 -7.38
N TRP A 150 17.40 -3.49 -7.39
CA TRP A 150 16.88 -2.13 -7.22
C TRP A 150 15.91 -1.71 -8.33
N LEU A 151 16.19 -2.06 -9.59
CA LEU A 151 15.32 -1.77 -10.74
C LEU A 151 13.95 -2.44 -10.61
N SER A 152 13.85 -3.59 -9.94
CA SER A 152 12.57 -4.25 -9.67
C SER A 152 11.59 -3.34 -8.94
N TYR A 153 12.07 -2.51 -8.02
CA TYR A 153 11.22 -1.61 -7.22
C TYR A 153 10.74 -0.40 -8.02
N PHE A 154 11.46 0.05 -9.04
CA PHE A 154 10.94 1.03 -10.00
C PHE A 154 9.74 0.47 -10.76
N GLN A 155 9.84 -0.75 -11.25
CA GLN A 155 8.74 -1.39 -11.98
C GLN A 155 7.51 -1.63 -11.09
N ILE A 156 7.74 -2.04 -9.83
CA ILE A 156 6.70 -2.16 -8.81
C ILE A 156 6.01 -0.81 -8.60
N ALA A 157 6.77 0.27 -8.41
CA ALA A 157 6.24 1.62 -8.22
C ALA A 157 5.43 2.09 -9.43
N ILE A 158 5.89 1.82 -10.67
CA ILE A 158 5.15 2.11 -11.91
C ILE A 158 3.79 1.41 -11.90
N ASN A 159 3.74 0.12 -11.53
CA ASN A 159 2.49 -0.63 -11.49
C ASN A 159 1.52 -0.07 -10.45
N ILE A 160 2.01 0.32 -9.26
CA ILE A 160 1.21 0.98 -8.24
C ILE A 160 0.66 2.32 -8.75
N CYS A 161 1.50 3.16 -9.38
CA CYS A 161 1.08 4.43 -9.98
C CYS A 161 -0.05 4.24 -11.00
N ARG A 162 0.05 3.24 -11.86
CA ARG A 162 -0.99 2.89 -12.84
C ARG A 162 -2.30 2.52 -12.18
N GLY A 163 -2.25 1.73 -11.11
CA GLY A 163 -3.43 1.38 -10.33
C GLY A 163 -4.09 2.60 -9.69
N ILE A 164 -3.34 3.41 -8.98
CA ILE A 164 -3.84 4.63 -8.33
C ILE A 164 -4.40 5.62 -9.36
N LYS A 165 -3.69 5.83 -10.47
CA LYS A 165 -4.18 6.65 -11.59
C LYS A 165 -5.54 6.16 -12.10
N LYS A 166 -5.68 4.84 -12.31
CA LYS A 166 -6.95 4.25 -12.77
C LYS A 166 -8.08 4.45 -11.78
N MET A 167 -7.84 4.25 -10.48
CA MET A 167 -8.83 4.49 -9.42
C MET A 167 -9.24 5.97 -9.36
N HIS A 168 -8.28 6.88 -9.36
CA HIS A 168 -8.56 8.32 -9.32
C HIS A 168 -9.35 8.80 -10.54
N GLN A 169 -9.09 8.26 -11.74
CA GLN A 169 -9.87 8.54 -12.95
C GLN A 169 -11.33 8.08 -12.83
N MET A 170 -11.61 7.07 -12.02
CA MET A 170 -12.97 6.60 -11.74
C MET A 170 -13.64 7.36 -10.59
N GLY A 171 -13.00 8.39 -10.04
CA GLY A 171 -13.51 9.14 -8.91
C GLY A 171 -13.34 8.44 -7.55
N LEU A 172 -12.54 7.37 -7.48
CA LEU A 172 -12.32 6.58 -6.28
C LEU A 172 -11.04 6.99 -5.55
N ALA A 173 -11.00 6.76 -4.23
CA ALA A 173 -9.80 6.79 -3.43
C ALA A 173 -9.65 5.48 -2.62
N HIS A 174 -8.42 5.04 -2.40
CA HIS A 174 -8.16 3.83 -1.60
C HIS A 174 -8.40 4.07 -0.12
N SER A 175 -8.09 5.25 0.37
CA SER A 175 -8.18 5.70 1.77
C SER A 175 -7.21 5.04 2.75
N ASP A 176 -6.81 3.81 2.54
CA ASP A 176 -5.80 3.07 3.32
C ASP A 176 -4.70 2.52 2.42
N LEU A 177 -4.20 3.36 1.50
CA LEU A 177 -3.05 3.01 0.67
C LEU A 177 -1.80 2.90 1.56
N SER A 178 -1.26 1.70 1.67
CA SER A 178 -0.09 1.42 2.53
C SER A 178 0.65 0.17 2.05
N TYR A 179 1.82 -0.08 2.60
CA TYR A 179 2.56 -1.31 2.33
C TYR A 179 1.83 -2.59 2.79
N ASN A 180 0.79 -2.49 3.63
CA ASN A 180 -0.01 -3.64 4.05
C ASN A 180 -1.07 -4.03 3.01
N ASN A 181 -1.52 -3.07 2.21
CA ASN A 181 -2.55 -3.23 1.19
C ASN A 181 -1.98 -3.32 -0.24
N ILE A 182 -0.67 -3.59 -0.34
CA ILE A 182 0.01 -3.90 -1.59
C ILE A 182 0.79 -5.20 -1.41
N LEU A 183 0.48 -6.18 -2.27
CA LEU A 183 1.30 -7.37 -2.44
C LEU A 183 2.33 -7.11 -3.52
N ILE A 184 3.58 -7.49 -3.29
CA ILE A 184 4.63 -7.33 -4.31
C ILE A 184 5.41 -8.63 -4.49
N ASP A 185 5.88 -8.85 -5.71
CA ASP A 185 6.90 -9.84 -5.99
C ASP A 185 8.07 -9.18 -6.73
N PRO A 186 9.17 -8.87 -6.01
CA PRO A 186 10.31 -8.19 -6.62
C PRO A 186 11.01 -9.02 -7.71
N VAL A 187 10.87 -10.33 -7.68
CA VAL A 187 11.49 -11.23 -8.67
C VAL A 187 10.82 -11.11 -10.03
N THR A 188 9.47 -11.12 -10.05
CA THR A 188 8.68 -10.92 -11.27
C THR A 188 8.33 -9.46 -11.51
N LYS A 189 8.77 -8.54 -10.63
CA LYS A 189 8.52 -7.09 -10.71
C LYS A 189 7.03 -6.73 -10.68
N SER A 190 6.23 -7.56 -10.02
CA SER A 190 4.77 -7.43 -9.95
C SER A 190 4.33 -6.71 -8.69
N ALA A 191 3.23 -5.95 -8.80
CA ALA A 191 2.54 -5.36 -7.65
C ALA A 191 1.04 -5.55 -7.80
N ASN A 192 0.35 -5.77 -6.69
CA ASN A 192 -1.08 -5.97 -6.67
C ASN A 192 -1.71 -5.19 -5.52
N ILE A 193 -2.67 -4.32 -5.84
CA ILE A 193 -3.41 -3.52 -4.86
C ILE A 193 -4.59 -4.35 -4.38
N ILE A 194 -4.72 -4.49 -3.07
CA ILE A 194 -5.73 -5.33 -2.40
C ILE A 194 -6.62 -4.48 -1.47
N ASP A 195 -7.61 -5.11 -0.86
CA ASP A 195 -8.56 -4.50 0.09
C ASP A 195 -9.43 -3.39 -0.53
N LEU A 196 -9.93 -3.65 -1.74
CA LEU A 196 -10.64 -2.67 -2.57
C LEU A 196 -12.14 -2.56 -2.28
N ASP A 197 -12.68 -3.32 -1.36
CA ASP A 197 -14.07 -3.24 -0.92
C ASP A 197 -14.33 -2.06 0.05
N GLY A 198 -13.26 -1.47 0.59
CA GLY A 198 -13.28 -0.26 1.41
C GLY A 198 -13.10 1.06 0.66
N LEU A 199 -13.08 1.06 -0.67
CA LEU A 199 -12.84 2.27 -1.48
C LEU A 199 -13.80 3.40 -1.14
N VAL A 200 -13.26 4.62 -1.11
CA VAL A 200 -13.99 5.84 -0.85
C VAL A 200 -14.47 6.47 -2.16
N VAL A 201 -15.74 6.87 -2.17
CA VAL A 201 -16.29 7.78 -3.17
C VAL A 201 -16.48 9.13 -2.49
N PRO A 202 -15.58 10.12 -2.73
CA PRO A 202 -15.65 11.41 -2.06
C PRO A 202 -17.02 12.07 -2.21
N GLY A 203 -17.57 12.56 -1.08
CA GLY A 203 -18.90 13.17 -1.04
C GLY A 203 -20.10 12.22 -1.07
N MET A 204 -19.87 10.89 -1.29
CA MET A 204 -20.96 9.90 -1.33
C MET A 204 -20.78 8.80 -0.27
N PHE A 205 -19.61 8.16 -0.25
CA PHE A 205 -19.29 7.13 0.73
C PHE A 205 -17.99 7.50 1.45
N PRO A 206 -18.09 8.06 2.67
CA PRO A 206 -16.93 8.44 3.45
C PRO A 206 -16.12 7.21 3.89
N PRO A 207 -14.84 7.41 4.23
CA PRO A 207 -13.98 6.33 4.72
C PRO A 207 -14.45 5.81 6.08
N GLU A 208 -14.30 4.50 6.30
CA GLU A 208 -14.52 3.85 7.60
C GLU A 208 -13.26 3.88 8.46
N VAL A 209 -12.11 3.84 7.82
CA VAL A 209 -10.78 3.91 8.44
C VAL A 209 -10.05 5.16 7.97
N ILE A 210 -9.23 5.72 8.85
CA ILE A 210 -8.41 6.88 8.51
C ILE A 210 -7.07 6.51 7.86
N GLY A 211 -6.77 5.21 7.79
CA GLY A 211 -5.58 4.65 7.16
C GLY A 211 -4.57 4.03 8.14
N THR A 212 -3.51 3.48 7.59
CA THR A 212 -2.35 2.92 8.32
C THR A 212 -1.43 4.06 8.78
N ALA A 213 -1.03 4.09 10.06
CA ALA A 213 -0.36 5.20 10.74
C ALA A 213 0.75 5.88 9.91
N ASP A 214 1.69 5.10 9.35
CA ASP A 214 2.82 5.63 8.57
C ASP A 214 2.43 6.30 7.23
N PHE A 215 1.18 6.13 6.78
CA PHE A 215 0.73 6.58 5.45
C PHE A 215 -0.39 7.61 5.52
N ILE A 216 -0.90 7.91 6.71
CA ILE A 216 -1.96 8.90 6.89
C ILE A 216 -1.40 10.29 6.56
N ALA A 217 -2.11 11.03 5.72
CA ALA A 217 -1.70 12.37 5.34
C ALA A 217 -1.77 13.35 6.53
N PRO A 218 -0.83 14.32 6.63
CA PRO A 218 -0.71 15.22 7.77
C PRO A 218 -2.02 15.93 8.15
N GLU A 219 -2.80 16.39 7.18
CA GLU A 219 -4.08 17.07 7.41
C GLU A 219 -5.13 16.16 8.06
N VAL A 220 -5.10 14.86 7.77
CA VAL A 220 -6.03 13.89 8.38
C VAL A 220 -5.65 13.64 9.83
N LEU A 221 -4.36 13.46 10.13
CA LEU A 221 -3.87 13.30 11.50
C LEU A 221 -4.12 14.55 12.35
N SER A 222 -3.81 15.72 11.81
CA SER A 222 -3.95 16.99 12.53
C SER A 222 -5.40 17.32 12.92
N THR A 223 -6.37 16.79 12.19
CA THR A 223 -7.78 17.03 12.43
C THR A 223 -8.54 15.82 13.00
N LYS A 224 -7.85 14.71 13.32
CA LYS A 224 -8.49 13.47 13.78
C LYS A 224 -9.26 13.61 15.10
N HIS A 225 -8.93 14.62 15.90
CA HIS A 225 -9.60 14.94 17.17
C HIS A 225 -10.98 15.60 17.00
N LEU A 226 -11.29 16.13 15.80
CA LEU A 226 -12.58 16.73 15.48
C LEU A 226 -13.65 15.65 15.25
N ASP A 227 -14.92 15.99 15.47
CA ASP A 227 -16.04 15.11 15.11
C ASP A 227 -16.03 14.80 13.61
N ILE A 228 -16.43 13.59 13.22
CA ILE A 228 -16.43 13.15 11.81
C ILE A 228 -17.34 14.04 10.93
N LYS A 229 -18.33 14.69 11.51
CA LYS A 229 -19.25 15.63 10.84
C LYS A 229 -18.75 17.08 10.85
N ASP A 230 -17.66 17.36 11.56
CA ASP A 230 -17.08 18.71 11.57
C ASP A 230 -16.57 19.07 10.17
N PRO A 231 -17.02 20.21 9.58
CA PRO A 231 -16.55 20.63 8.25
C PRO A 231 -15.03 20.83 8.14
N LYS A 232 -14.35 21.02 9.27
CA LYS A 232 -12.89 21.16 9.32
C LYS A 232 -12.16 19.82 9.41
N ARG A 233 -12.88 18.72 9.66
CA ARG A 233 -12.31 17.38 9.71
C ARG A 233 -11.87 16.95 8.32
N ALA A 234 -10.57 16.80 8.12
CA ALA A 234 -10.04 16.22 6.89
C ALA A 234 -10.29 14.70 6.89
N LEU A 235 -10.90 14.21 5.83
CA LEU A 235 -11.15 12.79 5.62
C LEU A 235 -10.28 12.25 4.46
N PRO A 236 -9.90 10.98 4.48
CA PRO A 236 -9.23 10.32 3.37
C PRO A 236 -9.94 10.54 2.03
N ASN A 237 -9.17 10.86 1.01
CA ASN A 237 -9.62 11.16 -0.35
C ASN A 237 -8.46 10.95 -1.35
N GLN A 238 -8.64 11.28 -2.62
CA GLN A 238 -7.58 11.14 -3.63
C GLN A 238 -6.29 11.90 -3.29
N LYS A 239 -6.37 13.06 -2.62
CA LYS A 239 -5.16 13.82 -2.24
C LYS A 239 -4.37 13.15 -1.12
N THR A 240 -5.07 12.46 -0.21
CA THR A 240 -4.40 11.65 0.82
C THR A 240 -3.75 10.39 0.24
N ASP A 241 -4.36 9.76 -0.78
CA ASP A 241 -3.73 8.67 -1.54
C ASP A 241 -2.44 9.14 -2.22
N LEU A 242 -2.38 10.39 -2.72
CA LEU A 242 -1.16 10.92 -3.33
C LEU A 242 -0.03 11.10 -2.32
N HIS A 243 -0.33 11.45 -1.06
CA HIS A 243 0.66 11.43 0.02
C HIS A 243 1.16 10.01 0.28
N ALA A 244 0.26 9.06 0.49
CA ALA A 244 0.61 7.67 0.73
C ALA A 244 1.41 7.05 -0.42
N LEU A 245 1.06 7.38 -1.68
CA LEU A 245 1.80 6.95 -2.87
C LEU A 245 3.23 7.48 -2.87
N ALA A 246 3.45 8.75 -2.54
CA ALA A 246 4.79 9.34 -2.45
C ALA A 246 5.63 8.65 -1.36
N VAL A 247 5.04 8.39 -0.18
CA VAL A 247 5.68 7.65 0.91
C VAL A 247 6.07 6.25 0.47
N LEU A 248 5.17 5.51 -0.21
CA LEU A 248 5.44 4.17 -0.72
C LEU A 248 6.61 4.15 -1.72
N ILE A 249 6.60 5.06 -2.70
CA ILE A 249 7.66 5.15 -3.70
C ILE A 249 9.00 5.43 -3.02
N TYR A 250 9.04 6.41 -2.10
CA TYR A 250 10.24 6.73 -1.34
C TYR A 250 10.74 5.52 -0.54
N MET A 251 9.86 4.83 0.17
CA MET A 251 10.23 3.66 0.99
C MET A 251 10.70 2.47 0.15
N TYR A 252 10.12 2.21 -1.02
CA TYR A 252 10.58 1.14 -1.90
C TYR A 252 11.95 1.41 -2.50
N LEU A 253 12.26 2.66 -2.85
CA LEU A 253 13.52 3.02 -3.47
C LEU A 253 14.64 3.26 -2.46
N LEU A 254 14.33 3.86 -1.29
CA LEU A 254 15.31 4.32 -0.31
C LEU A 254 15.25 3.59 1.04
N ARG A 255 14.26 2.71 1.23
CA ARG A 255 14.12 1.80 2.40
C ARG A 255 14.12 2.49 3.76
N ARG A 256 13.65 3.72 3.80
CA ARG A 256 13.41 4.52 4.99
C ARG A 256 12.16 5.35 4.83
N HIS A 257 11.60 5.81 5.94
CA HIS A 257 10.40 6.65 5.91
C HIS A 257 10.79 8.12 5.69
N PRO A 258 10.13 8.89 4.79
CA PRO A 258 10.52 10.26 4.47
C PRO A 258 10.34 11.26 5.63
N LEU A 259 9.51 10.95 6.62
CA LEU A 259 9.18 11.88 7.71
C LEU A 259 9.70 11.42 9.09
N LYS A 260 10.15 10.18 9.24
CA LYS A 260 10.67 9.65 10.52
C LYS A 260 12.17 9.92 10.64
N GLY A 261 12.48 11.07 11.22
CA GLY A 261 13.86 11.52 11.49
C GLY A 261 14.22 11.49 12.97
N SER A 262 15.16 12.35 13.36
CA SER A 262 15.69 12.41 14.73
C SER A 262 15.07 13.51 15.59
N LYS A 263 14.14 14.31 15.04
CA LYS A 263 13.51 15.41 15.77
C LYS A 263 12.40 14.86 16.68
N VAL A 264 12.45 15.25 17.94
CA VAL A 264 11.44 14.95 18.96
C VAL A 264 10.64 16.24 19.20
N TRP A 265 9.33 16.16 19.10
CA TRP A 265 8.40 17.26 19.27
C TRP A 265 7.72 17.27 20.63
N ASP A 266 7.55 16.10 21.25
CA ASP A 266 6.95 15.96 22.57
C ASP A 266 7.63 14.80 23.34
N LEU A 267 7.62 14.86 24.68
CA LEU A 267 8.14 13.80 25.53
C LEU A 267 7.21 12.58 25.60
N ASP A 268 5.92 12.79 25.36
CA ASP A 268 4.95 11.71 25.20
C ASP A 268 5.08 11.11 23.79
N ALA A 269 5.40 9.82 23.72
CA ALA A 269 5.71 9.15 22.45
C ALA A 269 4.51 9.10 21.49
N GLU A 270 3.29 8.95 21.99
CA GLU A 270 2.08 8.94 21.13
C GLU A 270 1.83 10.34 20.57
N LYS A 271 1.97 11.36 21.40
CA LYS A 271 1.81 12.75 21.00
C LYS A 271 2.94 13.19 20.07
N ASP A 272 4.17 12.76 20.32
CA ASP A 272 5.31 12.99 19.44
C ASP A 272 5.06 12.42 18.05
N GLU A 273 4.60 11.16 17.94
CA GLU A 273 4.28 10.54 16.66
C GLU A 273 3.16 11.29 15.93
N LEU A 274 2.11 11.71 16.63
CA LEU A 274 1.03 12.50 16.04
C LEU A 274 1.50 13.86 15.51
N LEU A 275 2.39 14.53 16.22
CA LEU A 275 2.97 15.79 15.77
C LEU A 275 3.94 15.56 14.60
N ALA A 276 4.82 14.58 14.70
CA ALA A 276 5.86 14.29 13.71
C ALA A 276 5.29 13.85 12.36
N MET A 277 4.15 13.15 12.37
CA MET A 277 3.46 12.68 11.14
C MET A 277 2.33 13.61 10.71
N GLY A 278 1.87 14.53 11.58
CA GLY A 278 0.76 15.45 11.36
C GLY A 278 1.21 16.89 11.20
N GLU A 279 0.79 17.74 12.14
CA GLU A 279 0.97 19.20 12.08
C GLU A 279 2.44 19.65 11.95
N LYS A 280 3.37 18.91 12.56
CA LYS A 280 4.81 19.21 12.56
C LYS A 280 5.61 18.33 11.61
N ALA A 281 4.95 17.61 10.72
CA ALA A 281 5.63 16.75 9.75
C ALA A 281 6.70 17.53 8.98
N LEU A 282 7.89 16.94 8.89
CA LEU A 282 9.04 17.57 8.25
C LEU A 282 9.87 16.51 7.51
N PHE A 283 10.18 16.77 6.26
CA PHE A 283 10.98 15.86 5.44
C PHE A 283 12.38 15.66 6.03
N ILE A 284 12.83 14.41 6.19
CA ILE A 284 14.14 14.09 6.79
C ILE A 284 15.33 14.60 5.96
N GLU A 285 15.13 14.82 4.67
CA GLU A 285 16.14 15.34 3.75
C GLU A 285 15.79 16.75 3.23
N HIS A 286 15.04 17.52 4.04
CA HIS A 286 14.69 18.89 3.68
C HIS A 286 15.97 19.72 3.40
N PRO A 287 16.07 20.45 2.27
CA PRO A 287 17.31 21.08 1.82
C PRO A 287 17.81 22.21 2.73
N THR A 288 16.91 22.92 3.39
CA THR A 288 17.24 24.08 4.25
C THR A 288 16.97 23.84 5.74
N ASP A 289 16.06 22.94 6.10
CA ASP A 289 15.77 22.57 7.51
C ASP A 289 16.29 21.17 7.82
N ALA A 290 17.48 21.08 8.39
CA ALA A 290 18.10 19.81 8.77
C ALA A 290 17.69 19.31 10.16
N THR A 291 16.75 19.96 10.85
CA THR A 291 16.40 19.61 12.23
C THR A 291 15.79 18.22 12.41
N ASN A 292 15.10 17.69 11.36
CA ASN A 292 14.57 16.33 11.35
C ASN A 292 15.49 15.32 10.65
N ARG A 293 16.74 15.70 10.34
CA ARG A 293 17.67 14.77 9.68
C ARG A 293 17.98 13.58 10.59
N VAL A 294 18.00 12.39 9.98
CA VAL A 294 18.39 11.18 10.70
C VAL A 294 19.82 11.30 11.20
N LYS A 295 20.05 10.96 12.46
CA LYS A 295 21.38 10.93 13.08
C LYS A 295 21.95 9.52 12.99
N PRO A 296 23.16 9.32 12.45
CA PRO A 296 23.75 7.99 12.24
C PRO A 296 23.89 7.16 13.51
N ASP A 297 24.12 7.81 14.66
CA ASP A 297 24.24 7.16 15.98
C ASP A 297 22.91 6.60 16.52
N GLN A 298 21.77 7.02 15.96
CA GLN A 298 20.45 6.50 16.30
C GLN A 298 20.02 5.33 15.40
N LEU A 299 20.78 5.05 14.33
CA LEU A 299 20.49 3.95 13.44
C LEU A 299 20.96 2.61 14.02
N ARG A 300 20.11 1.59 13.87
CA ARG A 300 20.54 0.21 14.16
C ARG A 300 21.64 -0.18 13.18
N LYS A 301 22.56 -1.04 13.60
CA LYS A 301 23.70 -1.49 12.76
C LYS A 301 23.25 -2.00 11.38
N TRP A 302 22.11 -2.68 11.28
CA TRP A 302 21.56 -3.23 10.04
C TRP A 302 20.91 -2.20 9.12
N ASP A 303 20.58 -1.03 9.67
CA ASP A 303 19.98 0.07 8.92
C ASP A 303 21.02 1.16 8.53
N ALA A 304 22.27 1.01 8.96
CA ALA A 304 23.30 2.05 8.91
C ALA A 304 23.68 2.54 7.49
N PHE A 305 23.39 1.78 6.46
CA PHE A 305 23.62 2.22 5.07
C PHE A 305 22.37 2.88 4.47
N TRP A 306 21.27 2.14 4.41
CA TRP A 306 20.04 2.61 3.77
C TRP A 306 19.28 3.66 4.59
N GLY A 307 19.39 3.60 5.91
CA GLY A 307 18.77 4.53 6.84
C GLY A 307 19.46 5.90 6.89
N ASP A 308 20.73 5.99 6.46
CA ASP A 308 21.52 7.21 6.54
C ASP A 308 21.43 8.04 5.25
N PRO A 309 20.72 9.18 5.26
CA PRO A 309 20.62 10.06 4.09
C PRO A 309 21.97 10.62 3.61
N ALA A 310 22.99 10.69 4.48
CA ALA A 310 24.32 11.15 4.09
C ALA A 310 25.05 10.13 3.23
N LYS A 311 24.78 8.82 3.44
CA LYS A 311 25.35 7.74 2.62
C LYS A 311 24.55 7.46 1.37
N LEU A 312 23.23 7.54 1.47
CA LEU A 312 22.30 7.26 0.37
C LEU A 312 21.27 8.40 0.29
N PRO A 313 21.61 9.57 -0.26
CA PRO A 313 20.66 10.67 -0.39
C PRO A 313 19.54 10.34 -1.39
N TYR A 314 18.34 10.93 -1.18
CA TYR A 314 17.22 10.71 -2.09
C TYR A 314 17.51 11.14 -3.54
N THR A 315 18.45 12.05 -3.74
CA THR A 315 18.89 12.52 -5.07
C THR A 315 19.53 11.42 -5.93
N ILE A 316 19.95 10.30 -5.33
CA ILE A 316 20.42 9.12 -6.09
C ILE A 316 19.33 8.55 -7.02
N THR A 317 18.07 8.84 -6.74
CA THR A 317 16.94 8.43 -7.60
C THR A 317 16.84 9.22 -8.90
N GLY A 318 17.77 10.18 -9.14
CA GLY A 318 17.84 10.98 -10.35
C GLY A 318 16.96 12.22 -10.32
N PRO A 319 17.12 13.11 -11.33
CA PRO A 319 16.55 14.46 -11.30
C PRO A 319 15.02 14.46 -11.31
N TYR A 320 14.39 13.56 -12.07
CA TYR A 320 12.94 13.53 -12.21
C TYR A 320 12.22 13.15 -10.91
N LEU A 321 12.74 12.17 -10.18
CA LEU A 321 12.17 11.77 -8.89
C LEU A 321 12.54 12.74 -7.77
N THR A 322 13.74 13.31 -7.80
CA THR A 322 14.15 14.36 -6.85
C THR A 322 13.17 15.53 -6.86
N GLU A 323 12.78 16.00 -8.04
CA GLU A 323 11.78 17.07 -8.19
C GLU A 323 10.44 16.68 -7.56
N LEU A 324 9.94 15.48 -7.87
CA LEU A 324 8.66 15.04 -7.34
C LEU A 324 8.69 14.77 -5.82
N PHE A 325 9.81 14.29 -5.27
CA PHE A 325 9.95 14.15 -3.82
C PHE A 325 9.95 15.51 -3.13
N ASN A 326 10.62 16.53 -3.70
CA ASN A 326 10.55 17.90 -3.18
C ASN A 326 9.11 18.42 -3.19
N ARG A 327 8.41 18.28 -4.30
CA ARG A 327 6.99 18.67 -4.37
C ARG A 327 6.11 17.90 -3.37
N ALA A 328 6.35 16.61 -3.18
CA ALA A 328 5.54 15.78 -2.29
C ALA A 328 5.78 16.10 -0.81
N PHE A 329 7.06 16.27 -0.39
CA PHE A 329 7.46 16.32 1.01
C PHE A 329 7.89 17.71 1.50
N ILE A 330 7.91 18.71 0.61
CA ILE A 330 8.14 20.12 0.96
C ILE A 330 6.88 20.92 0.60
N ASP A 331 6.59 21.10 -0.69
CA ASP A 331 5.50 21.95 -1.14
C ASP A 331 4.13 21.36 -0.82
N GLY A 332 3.96 20.07 -1.06
CA GLY A 332 2.71 19.34 -0.94
C GLY A 332 2.48 18.67 0.42
N LEU A 333 3.46 18.72 1.35
CA LEU A 333 3.34 18.06 2.64
C LEU A 333 2.16 18.62 3.44
N HIS A 334 2.11 19.94 3.59
CA HIS A 334 1.05 20.68 4.27
C HIS A 334 0.08 21.38 3.29
N ASN A 335 0.28 21.23 1.98
CA ASN A 335 -0.61 21.73 0.94
C ASN A 335 -0.99 20.61 -0.02
N PRO A 336 -2.07 19.86 0.24
CA PRO A 336 -2.47 18.70 -0.56
C PRO A 336 -2.67 18.97 -2.05
N MET A 337 -2.93 20.24 -2.44
CA MET A 337 -3.14 20.62 -3.84
C MET A 337 -1.86 20.63 -4.68
N LEU A 338 -0.70 20.71 -4.04
CA LEU A 338 0.60 20.73 -4.72
C LEU A 338 1.21 19.32 -4.88
N ARG A 339 0.61 18.29 -4.30
CA ARG A 339 1.11 16.91 -4.39
C ARG A 339 1.13 16.42 -5.83
N PRO A 340 2.23 15.78 -6.27
CA PRO A 340 2.29 15.15 -7.58
C PRO A 340 1.20 14.10 -7.76
N ILE A 341 0.54 14.08 -8.92
CA ILE A 341 -0.45 13.07 -9.23
C ILE A 341 0.21 11.76 -9.70
N ALA A 342 -0.53 10.66 -9.65
CA ALA A 342 -0.01 9.33 -9.98
C ALA A 342 0.58 9.24 -11.41
N ASN A 343 0.05 10.02 -12.37
CA ASN A 343 0.59 10.07 -13.73
C ASN A 343 1.96 10.76 -13.82
N GLU A 344 2.22 11.78 -12.99
CA GLU A 344 3.52 12.44 -12.92
C GLU A 344 4.57 11.47 -12.35
N TRP A 345 4.22 10.73 -11.28
CA TRP A 345 5.08 9.69 -10.73
C TRP A 345 5.38 8.58 -11.75
N GLU A 346 4.36 8.07 -12.46
CA GLU A 346 4.56 7.07 -13.53
C GLU A 346 5.55 7.57 -14.58
N THR A 347 5.37 8.80 -15.06
CA THR A 347 6.23 9.41 -16.07
C THR A 347 7.66 9.61 -15.58
N ALA A 348 7.83 10.10 -14.35
CA ALA A 348 9.16 10.30 -13.76
C ALA A 348 9.90 8.99 -13.52
N LEU A 349 9.19 7.95 -13.04
CA LEU A 349 9.75 6.61 -12.85
C LEU A 349 10.22 6.00 -14.19
N LEU A 350 9.42 6.09 -15.25
CA LEU A 350 9.80 5.60 -16.58
C LEU A 350 11.04 6.31 -17.11
N LYS A 351 11.06 7.65 -17.04
CA LYS A 351 12.25 8.43 -17.46
C LYS A 351 13.49 8.10 -16.63
N THR A 352 13.31 7.85 -15.33
CA THR A 352 14.43 7.47 -14.45
C THR A 352 14.97 6.09 -14.80
N VAL A 353 14.11 5.12 -15.10
CA VAL A 353 14.54 3.78 -15.54
C VAL A 353 15.45 3.85 -16.76
N ASP A 354 15.16 4.74 -17.71
CA ASP A 354 16.00 4.95 -18.90
C ASP A 354 17.39 5.53 -18.59
N LEU A 355 17.57 6.16 -17.43
CA LEU A 355 18.84 6.71 -16.96
C LEU A 355 19.68 5.75 -16.11
N ILE A 356 19.06 4.67 -15.60
CA ILE A 356 19.76 3.71 -14.72
C ILE A 356 20.75 2.91 -15.54
N GLN A 357 22.00 2.87 -15.04
CA GLN A 357 23.08 2.11 -15.65
C GLN A 357 23.47 0.92 -14.77
N PRO A 358 23.88 -0.20 -15.35
CA PRO A 358 24.40 -1.33 -14.58
C PRO A 358 25.60 -0.92 -13.72
N CYS A 359 25.60 -1.38 -12.46
CA CYS A 359 26.73 -1.14 -11.56
C CYS A 359 27.99 -1.89 -12.05
N SER A 360 29.09 -1.19 -12.18
CA SER A 360 30.37 -1.78 -12.61
C SER A 360 31.02 -2.67 -11.53
N ASN A 361 30.57 -2.59 -10.27
CA ASN A 361 31.08 -3.44 -9.20
C ASN A 361 30.45 -4.84 -9.29
N PRO A 362 31.24 -5.90 -9.59
CA PRO A 362 30.70 -7.26 -9.72
C PRO A 362 30.13 -7.82 -8.41
N SER A 363 30.50 -7.25 -7.26
CA SER A 363 29.97 -7.63 -5.95
C SER A 363 28.67 -6.91 -5.58
N CYS A 364 28.17 -6.02 -6.44
CA CYS A 364 26.94 -5.27 -6.17
C CYS A 364 25.72 -6.20 -6.23
N THR A 365 25.06 -6.40 -5.10
CA THR A 365 23.84 -7.21 -5.00
C THR A 365 22.62 -6.55 -5.64
N GLN A 366 22.64 -5.24 -5.81
CA GLN A 366 21.56 -4.46 -6.44
C GLN A 366 21.67 -4.43 -7.97
N LYS A 367 22.85 -4.73 -8.53
CA LYS A 367 23.18 -4.77 -9.97
C LYS A 367 23.08 -3.43 -10.71
N TRP A 368 22.46 -2.43 -10.14
CA TRP A 368 22.15 -1.12 -10.74
C TRP A 368 22.64 0.02 -9.85
#